data_0c974c473c8d21d86fc5a804460cc3c4
#
_entry.id   0c974c473c8d21d86fc5a804460cc3c4
#
_cell.length_a   1.000
_cell.length_b   1.000
_cell.length_c   1.000
_cell.angle_alpha   90.00
_cell.angle_beta   90.00
_cell.angle_gamma   90.00
#
_symmetry.space_group_name_H-M   'P 1'
#
loop_
_entity.id
_entity.type
_entity.pdbx_description
1 polymer ?
#
loop_
_entity_poly.entity_id
_entity_poly.type
_entity_poly.pdbx_seq_one_letter_code
_entity_poly.pdbx_strand_id
1 'polypeptide(L)'
;MNKYMKSLALAGVFVLLLVGNLAAQTKVILSPGSELKVDGGSTLHDWHMTTASAKGEGSFAIEGGQFKGASALVVSFLAESLKSGTSGLDKNAYKALNTSQHKEIKFTLKSLSGSGSSFTATGDLSIAGTTKSVSFPVKLTTSGNKYLFEGSLKTKLTFFSITPPTALMGTVKTDDDITLSFKTTFQSL
;
A
#
# COMPACT_ATOMS: atom_id res chain seq x y z
N MET A 1 -71.63 1.51 44.26
CA MET A 1 -70.41 1.56 45.06
C MET A 1 -69.30 0.97 44.23
N ASN A 2 -68.35 1.84 43.83
CA ASN A 2 -67.46 1.66 42.63
C ASN A 2 -66.26 0.79 42.88
N LYS A 3 -66.14 -0.21 42.05
CA LYS A 3 -64.93 -0.99 41.82
C LYS A 3 -64.11 -0.30 40.72
N TYR A 4 -63.05 0.35 41.03
CA TYR A 4 -62.02 0.68 40.06
C TYR A 4 -60.79 -0.17 40.34
N MET A 5 -60.68 -1.26 39.62
CA MET A 5 -59.46 -2.01 39.48
C MET A 5 -58.55 -1.23 38.50
N LYS A 6 -57.48 -0.68 39.05
CA LYS A 6 -56.43 -0.05 38.26
C LYS A 6 -55.53 -1.13 37.73
N SER A 7 -55.66 -1.44 36.45
CA SER A 7 -54.66 -2.24 35.70
C SER A 7 -53.40 -1.45 35.53
N LEU A 8 -52.35 -1.84 36.20
CA LEU A 8 -51.01 -1.27 36.02
C LEU A 8 -50.39 -1.96 34.80
N ALA A 9 -50.44 -1.29 33.65
CA ALA A 9 -49.73 -1.72 32.46
C ALA A 9 -48.23 -1.48 32.65
N LEU A 10 -47.50 -2.57 32.83
CA LEU A 10 -46.03 -2.56 32.90
C LEU A 10 -45.50 -2.41 31.47
N ALA A 11 -45.28 -1.18 31.04
CA ALA A 11 -44.60 -0.89 29.78
C ALA A 11 -43.10 -1.23 29.95
N GLY A 12 -42.75 -2.45 29.53
CA GLY A 12 -41.34 -2.87 29.43
C GLY A 12 -40.65 -2.08 28.32
N VAL A 13 -39.86 -1.10 28.68
CA VAL A 13 -38.92 -0.43 27.76
C VAL A 13 -37.81 -1.42 27.43
N PHE A 14 -37.95 -2.10 26.27
CA PHE A 14 -36.89 -2.91 25.72
C PHE A 14 -35.86 -1.97 25.07
N VAL A 15 -34.89 -1.54 25.87
CA VAL A 15 -33.73 -0.80 25.35
C VAL A 15 -32.87 -1.80 24.59
N LEU A 16 -33.04 -1.83 23.26
CA LEU A 16 -32.17 -2.56 22.36
C LEU A 16 -30.80 -1.85 22.39
N LEU A 17 -29.88 -2.36 23.21
CA LEU A 17 -28.48 -1.98 23.15
C LEU A 17 -27.94 -2.47 21.81
N LEU A 18 -27.92 -1.60 20.82
CA LEU A 18 -27.11 -1.76 19.60
C LEU A 18 -25.64 -1.72 20.05
N VAL A 19 -25.12 -2.86 20.47
CA VAL A 19 -23.68 -3.07 20.60
C VAL A 19 -23.12 -3.11 19.19
N GLY A 20 -22.88 -1.94 18.62
CA GLY A 20 -22.07 -1.84 17.40
C GLY A 20 -20.72 -2.46 17.72
N ASN A 21 -20.35 -3.51 16.98
CA ASN A 21 -19.01 -4.05 17.01
C ASN A 21 -18.06 -2.94 16.53
N LEU A 22 -17.52 -2.15 17.45
CA LEU A 22 -16.37 -1.30 17.17
C LEU A 22 -15.18 -2.24 16.98
N ALA A 23 -14.90 -2.60 15.73
CA ALA A 23 -13.66 -3.27 15.41
C ALA A 23 -12.51 -2.42 15.93
N ALA A 24 -11.76 -2.94 16.88
CA ALA A 24 -10.62 -2.23 17.45
C ALA A 24 -9.60 -1.96 16.33
N GLN A 25 -9.28 -0.68 16.12
CA GLN A 25 -8.25 -0.28 15.18
C GLN A 25 -6.89 -0.54 15.81
N THR A 26 -6.14 -1.47 15.23
CA THR A 26 -4.80 -1.83 15.68
C THR A 26 -3.78 -1.07 14.86
N LYS A 27 -2.92 -0.30 15.53
CA LYS A 27 -1.78 0.35 14.88
C LYS A 27 -0.77 -0.68 14.44
N VAL A 28 -0.25 -0.51 13.24
CA VAL A 28 0.76 -1.39 12.65
C VAL A 28 1.91 -0.58 12.06
N ILE A 29 3.08 -1.16 12.06
CA ILE A 29 4.29 -0.61 11.41
C ILE A 29 4.87 -1.62 10.42
N LEU A 30 5.52 -1.10 9.39
CA LEU A 30 6.24 -1.92 8.43
C LEU A 30 7.47 -2.54 9.10
N SER A 31 7.59 -3.85 9.00
CA SER A 31 8.71 -4.61 9.57
C SER A 31 9.93 -4.55 8.66
N PRO A 32 11.15 -4.63 9.22
CA PRO A 32 12.37 -4.87 8.44
C PRO A 32 12.24 -6.12 7.56
N GLY A 33 12.95 -6.13 6.43
CA GLY A 33 12.90 -7.23 5.45
C GLY A 33 11.73 -7.11 4.45
N SER A 34 10.95 -6.04 4.52
CA SER A 34 10.02 -5.68 3.46
C SER A 34 10.79 -5.22 2.21
N GLU A 35 10.38 -5.69 1.04
CA GLU A 35 11.02 -5.37 -0.22
C GLU A 35 10.04 -4.71 -1.18
N LEU A 36 10.52 -3.67 -1.87
CA LEU A 36 9.84 -3.07 -3.00
C LEU A 36 10.78 -3.14 -4.21
N LYS A 37 10.21 -3.45 -5.37
CA LYS A 37 10.94 -3.70 -6.59
C LYS A 37 10.26 -3.00 -7.77
N VAL A 38 11.06 -2.51 -8.70
CA VAL A 38 10.63 -2.10 -10.03
C VAL A 38 11.38 -2.93 -11.06
N ASP A 39 10.66 -3.51 -12.00
CA ASP A 39 11.18 -4.21 -13.18
C ASP A 39 10.83 -3.40 -14.43
N GLY A 40 11.74 -3.34 -15.38
CA GLY A 40 11.53 -2.71 -16.68
C GLY A 40 12.45 -3.29 -17.73
N GLY A 41 12.20 -2.93 -18.99
CA GLY A 41 13.00 -3.33 -20.14
C GLY A 41 13.80 -2.19 -20.74
N SER A 42 14.69 -2.53 -21.64
CA SER A 42 15.36 -1.61 -22.53
C SER A 42 15.70 -2.29 -23.84
N THR A 43 16.17 -1.53 -24.83
CA THR A 43 16.67 -2.08 -26.11
C THR A 43 17.89 -2.99 -25.94
N LEU A 44 18.52 -3.00 -24.77
CA LEU A 44 19.72 -3.82 -24.51
C LEU A 44 19.39 -5.06 -23.68
N HIS A 45 18.70 -4.89 -22.55
CA HIS A 45 18.31 -5.98 -21.62
C HIS A 45 17.23 -5.49 -20.65
N ASP A 46 16.61 -6.45 -19.97
CA ASP A 46 15.76 -6.17 -18.81
C ASP A 46 16.61 -5.69 -17.62
N TRP A 47 15.99 -4.89 -16.77
CA TRP A 47 16.62 -4.34 -15.57
C TRP A 47 15.64 -4.36 -14.39
N HIS A 48 16.18 -4.31 -13.21
CA HIS A 48 15.39 -4.14 -12.00
C HIS A 48 16.11 -3.26 -10.98
N MET A 49 15.34 -2.68 -10.09
CA MET A 49 15.84 -1.98 -8.90
C MET A 49 15.01 -2.37 -7.68
N THR A 50 15.68 -2.52 -6.55
CA THR A 50 15.02 -2.91 -5.28
C THR A 50 15.37 -1.95 -4.16
N THR A 51 14.51 -1.91 -3.14
CA THR A 51 14.80 -1.29 -1.85
C THR A 51 14.20 -2.11 -0.71
N ALA A 52 14.94 -2.22 0.39
CA ALA A 52 14.47 -2.75 1.66
C ALA A 52 14.40 -1.65 2.75
N SER A 53 14.55 -0.38 2.36
CA SER A 53 14.60 0.77 3.28
C SER A 53 13.27 1.50 3.39
N ALA A 54 12.16 0.84 3.02
CA ALA A 54 10.83 1.43 3.14
C ALA A 54 10.42 1.58 4.62
N LYS A 55 9.63 2.62 4.87
CA LYS A 55 8.91 2.85 6.12
C LYS A 55 7.41 2.78 5.83
N GLY A 56 6.64 2.36 6.82
CA GLY A 56 5.20 2.32 6.67
C GLY A 56 4.51 2.22 8.01
N GLU A 57 3.32 2.78 8.05
CA GLU A 57 2.43 2.71 9.21
C GLU A 57 0.98 2.61 8.74
N GLY A 58 0.12 2.10 9.60
CA GLY A 58 -1.28 1.95 9.27
C GLY A 58 -2.15 1.63 10.47
N SER A 59 -3.44 1.49 10.19
CA SER A 59 -4.45 1.06 11.14
C SER A 59 -5.27 -0.08 10.53
N PHE A 60 -5.21 -1.24 11.16
CA PHE A 60 -5.91 -2.45 10.71
C PHE A 60 -7.09 -2.76 11.64
N ALA A 61 -8.21 -3.13 11.04
CA ALA A 61 -9.31 -3.75 11.76
C ALA A 61 -8.97 -5.24 11.95
N ILE A 62 -8.85 -5.67 13.21
CA ILE A 62 -8.52 -7.06 13.57
C ILE A 62 -9.57 -7.53 14.56
N GLU A 63 -10.23 -8.65 14.24
CA GLU A 63 -11.26 -9.28 15.07
C GLU A 63 -10.93 -10.76 15.25
N GLY A 64 -10.84 -11.21 16.51
CA GLY A 64 -10.49 -12.60 16.82
C GLY A 64 -9.16 -13.06 16.21
N GLY A 65 -8.18 -12.15 16.10
CA GLY A 65 -6.89 -12.41 15.46
C GLY A 65 -6.91 -12.43 13.93
N GLN A 66 -8.07 -12.16 13.31
CA GLN A 66 -8.22 -12.13 11.87
C GLN A 66 -8.23 -10.70 11.33
N PHE A 67 -7.51 -10.48 10.24
CA PHE A 67 -7.55 -9.22 9.48
C PHE A 67 -8.92 -9.06 8.80
N LYS A 68 -9.57 -7.93 9.04
CA LYS A 68 -10.86 -7.56 8.45
C LYS A 68 -10.76 -6.40 7.46
N GLY A 69 -9.67 -5.62 7.53
CA GLY A 69 -9.46 -4.50 6.64
C GLY A 69 -8.42 -3.51 7.16
N ALA A 70 -8.15 -2.49 6.37
CA ALA A 70 -7.28 -1.38 6.72
C ALA A 70 -8.04 -0.07 6.51
N SER A 71 -8.04 0.80 7.52
CA SER A 71 -8.64 2.13 7.44
C SER A 71 -7.64 3.21 7.04
N ALA A 72 -6.35 2.96 7.28
CA ALA A 72 -5.25 3.81 6.87
C ALA A 72 -4.00 2.96 6.64
N LEU A 73 -3.23 3.31 5.62
CA LEU A 73 -1.90 2.77 5.37
C LEU A 73 -1.11 3.75 4.52
N VAL A 74 0.11 4.02 4.97
CA VAL A 74 1.09 4.78 4.21
C VAL A 74 2.38 3.97 4.14
N VAL A 75 2.98 3.91 2.95
CA VAL A 75 4.31 3.34 2.73
C VAL A 75 5.13 4.37 1.96
N SER A 76 6.34 4.64 2.41
CA SER A 76 7.25 5.54 1.71
C SER A 76 8.70 5.10 1.82
N PHE A 77 9.51 5.56 0.89
CA PHE A 77 10.95 5.34 0.87
C PHE A 77 11.66 6.43 0.07
N LEU A 78 12.94 6.63 0.35
CA LEU A 78 13.76 7.54 -0.44
C LEU A 78 14.00 6.94 -1.83
N ALA A 79 13.75 7.71 -2.89
CA ALA A 79 13.94 7.26 -4.27
C ALA A 79 15.37 6.75 -4.53
N GLU A 80 16.38 7.36 -3.91
CA GLU A 80 17.76 6.93 -4.02
C GLU A 80 18.11 5.67 -3.21
N SER A 81 17.18 5.13 -2.43
CA SER A 81 17.34 3.82 -1.81
C SER A 81 17.08 2.67 -2.79
N LEU A 82 16.46 2.92 -3.95
CA LEU A 82 16.39 1.97 -5.04
C LEU A 82 17.79 1.69 -5.60
N LYS A 83 18.14 0.42 -5.71
CA LYS A 83 19.44 -0.03 -6.22
C LYS A 83 19.26 -1.12 -7.24
N SER A 84 20.01 -0.99 -8.34
CA SER A 84 20.07 -2.01 -9.40
C SER A 84 21.31 -2.92 -9.28
N GLY A 85 22.25 -2.57 -8.39
CA GLY A 85 23.56 -3.17 -8.35
C GLY A 85 24.55 -2.57 -9.37
N THR A 86 24.10 -1.65 -10.22
CA THR A 86 24.94 -1.00 -11.24
C THR A 86 24.87 0.53 -11.08
N SER A 87 25.97 1.15 -10.72
CA SER A 87 26.01 2.59 -10.39
C SER A 87 25.59 3.50 -11.56
N GLY A 88 25.85 3.08 -12.81
CA GLY A 88 25.43 3.81 -14.00
C GLY A 88 23.91 3.83 -14.17
N LEU A 89 23.25 2.69 -13.96
CA LEU A 89 21.81 2.57 -14.02
C LEU A 89 21.17 3.37 -12.88
N ASP A 90 21.68 3.23 -11.65
CA ASP A 90 21.20 3.99 -10.49
C ASP A 90 21.21 5.51 -10.76
N LYS A 91 22.33 6.04 -11.27
CA LYS A 91 22.44 7.48 -11.60
C LYS A 91 21.44 7.93 -12.67
N ASN A 92 21.24 7.11 -13.72
CA ASN A 92 20.27 7.42 -14.76
C ASN A 92 18.83 7.43 -14.21
N ALA A 93 18.49 6.45 -13.36
CA ALA A 93 17.20 6.37 -12.69
C ALA A 93 16.96 7.60 -11.78
N TYR A 94 17.94 7.99 -10.96
CA TYR A 94 17.80 9.14 -10.07
C TYR A 94 17.64 10.45 -10.84
N LYS A 95 18.34 10.59 -11.98
CA LYS A 95 18.14 11.73 -12.88
C LYS A 95 16.73 11.74 -13.46
N ALA A 96 16.24 10.59 -13.94
CA ALA A 96 14.89 10.48 -14.51
C ALA A 96 13.79 10.75 -13.47
N LEU A 97 13.99 10.29 -12.23
CA LEU A 97 13.11 10.55 -11.09
C LEU A 97 13.23 11.97 -10.52
N ASN A 98 14.23 12.76 -10.96
CA ASN A 98 14.56 14.07 -10.42
C ASN A 98 14.67 14.07 -8.88
N THR A 99 15.48 13.15 -8.34
CA THR A 99 15.58 12.91 -6.89
C THR A 99 16.10 14.11 -6.10
N SER A 100 16.78 15.05 -6.75
CA SER A 100 17.18 16.31 -6.13
C SER A 100 15.99 17.15 -5.66
N GLN A 101 14.87 17.10 -6.37
CA GLN A 101 13.62 17.82 -6.07
C GLN A 101 12.58 16.89 -5.40
N HIS A 102 12.50 15.65 -5.84
CA HIS A 102 11.50 14.66 -5.42
C HIS A 102 12.19 13.47 -4.75
N LYS A 103 12.52 13.65 -3.48
CA LYS A 103 13.32 12.67 -2.72
C LYS A 103 12.58 11.40 -2.35
N GLU A 104 11.25 11.47 -2.24
CA GLU A 104 10.43 10.39 -1.69
C GLU A 104 9.48 9.82 -2.74
N ILE A 105 9.30 8.52 -2.70
CA ILE A 105 8.22 7.78 -3.35
C ILE A 105 7.27 7.34 -2.25
N LYS A 106 5.96 7.58 -2.43
CA LYS A 106 4.95 7.34 -1.39
C LYS A 106 3.66 6.76 -1.95
N PHE A 107 3.14 5.75 -1.27
CA PHE A 107 1.79 5.23 -1.47
C PHE A 107 0.93 5.54 -0.25
N THR A 108 -0.29 6.03 -0.48
CA THR A 108 -1.30 6.27 0.55
C THR A 108 -2.57 5.53 0.18
N LEU A 109 -2.97 4.57 1.01
CA LEU A 109 -4.18 3.79 0.80
C LEU A 109 -5.42 4.67 0.94
N LYS A 110 -6.37 4.53 0.02
CA LYS A 110 -7.71 5.14 0.07
C LYS A 110 -8.77 4.11 0.44
N SER A 111 -8.66 2.91 -0.13
CA SER A 111 -9.59 1.82 0.16
C SER A 111 -8.92 0.46 -0.06
N LEU A 112 -9.39 -0.52 0.70
CA LEU A 112 -9.04 -1.92 0.55
C LEU A 112 -10.34 -2.71 0.46
N SER A 113 -10.59 -3.37 -0.66
CA SER A 113 -11.78 -4.18 -0.90
C SER A 113 -11.40 -5.64 -1.12
N GLY A 114 -12.24 -6.56 -0.69
CA GLY A 114 -11.99 -8.00 -0.77
C GLY A 114 -12.18 -8.69 0.57
N SER A 115 -11.80 -9.96 0.65
CA SER A 115 -11.92 -10.76 1.86
C SER A 115 -10.95 -11.94 1.87
N GLY A 116 -10.76 -12.54 3.05
CA GLY A 116 -9.86 -13.69 3.21
C GLY A 116 -8.41 -13.31 2.93
N SER A 117 -7.83 -13.91 1.91
CA SER A 117 -6.44 -13.65 1.49
C SER A 117 -6.31 -12.80 0.23
N SER A 118 -7.42 -12.36 -0.37
CA SER A 118 -7.41 -11.68 -1.66
C SER A 118 -8.11 -10.33 -1.56
N PHE A 119 -7.36 -9.28 -1.85
CA PHE A 119 -7.83 -7.89 -1.76
C PHE A 119 -7.47 -7.12 -3.03
N THR A 120 -8.15 -6.01 -3.23
CA THR A 120 -7.77 -4.95 -4.16
C THR A 120 -7.50 -3.70 -3.36
N ALA A 121 -6.28 -3.18 -3.45
CA ALA A 121 -5.91 -1.90 -2.86
C ALA A 121 -6.09 -0.79 -3.89
N THR A 122 -6.74 0.30 -3.48
CA THR A 122 -6.83 1.54 -4.26
C THR A 122 -6.23 2.66 -3.42
N GLY A 123 -5.38 3.48 -4.02
CA GLY A 123 -4.69 4.56 -3.30
C GLY A 123 -3.97 5.52 -4.23
N ASP A 124 -3.36 6.52 -3.64
CA ASP A 124 -2.53 7.49 -4.34
C ASP A 124 -1.06 7.07 -4.30
N LEU A 125 -0.45 6.96 -5.46
CA LEU A 125 0.97 6.69 -5.62
C LEU A 125 1.66 7.95 -6.16
N SER A 126 2.62 8.46 -5.41
CA SER A 126 3.42 9.65 -5.76
C SER A 126 4.82 9.21 -6.16
N ILE A 127 5.22 9.51 -7.39
CA ILE A 127 6.55 9.25 -7.95
C ILE A 127 7.00 10.51 -8.70
N ALA A 128 8.24 10.94 -8.51
CA ALA A 128 8.84 12.08 -9.21
C ALA A 128 7.94 13.34 -9.19
N GLY A 129 7.29 13.63 -8.06
CA GLY A 129 6.39 14.77 -7.90
C GLY A 129 5.00 14.60 -8.52
N THR A 130 4.75 13.54 -9.26
CA THR A 130 3.43 13.25 -9.86
C THR A 130 2.67 12.24 -9.02
N THR A 131 1.45 12.58 -8.62
CA THR A 131 0.55 11.70 -7.86
C THR A 131 -0.55 11.15 -8.77
N LYS A 132 -0.71 9.85 -8.76
CA LYS A 132 -1.76 9.14 -9.52
C LYS A 132 -2.56 8.22 -8.63
N SER A 133 -3.86 8.14 -8.85
CA SER A 133 -4.69 7.11 -8.24
C SER A 133 -4.47 5.79 -8.98
N VAL A 134 -4.14 4.74 -8.22
CA VAL A 134 -3.83 3.41 -8.74
C VAL A 134 -4.66 2.37 -8.01
N SER A 135 -4.90 1.23 -8.68
CA SER A 135 -5.61 0.09 -8.09
C SER A 135 -4.90 -1.20 -8.53
N PHE A 136 -4.66 -2.10 -7.58
CA PHE A 136 -3.93 -3.34 -7.86
C PHE A 136 -4.34 -4.47 -6.91
N PRO A 137 -4.23 -5.74 -7.36
CA PRO A 137 -4.51 -6.91 -6.53
C PRO A 137 -3.43 -7.08 -5.46
N VAL A 138 -3.86 -7.53 -4.29
CA VAL A 138 -3.00 -7.79 -3.13
C VAL A 138 -3.37 -9.13 -2.51
N LYS A 139 -2.37 -9.97 -2.27
CA LYS A 139 -2.49 -11.20 -1.49
C LYS A 139 -2.04 -10.93 -0.06
N LEU A 140 -2.84 -11.38 0.90
CA LEU A 140 -2.53 -11.33 2.33
C LEU A 140 -2.20 -12.72 2.85
N THR A 141 -1.11 -12.82 3.59
CA THR A 141 -0.79 -13.98 4.44
C THR A 141 -0.60 -13.49 5.87
N THR A 142 -1.26 -14.14 6.82
CA THR A 142 -1.19 -13.78 8.24
C THR A 142 -0.42 -14.84 9.02
N SER A 143 0.42 -14.40 9.97
CA SER A 143 1.15 -15.28 10.88
C SER A 143 1.32 -14.59 12.23
N GLY A 144 0.53 -15.01 13.22
CA GLY A 144 0.47 -14.33 14.51
C GLY A 144 0.06 -12.87 14.37
N ASN A 145 0.93 -11.95 14.81
CA ASN A 145 0.72 -10.50 14.70
C ASN A 145 1.36 -9.89 13.45
N LYS A 146 1.74 -10.71 12.46
CA LYS A 146 2.36 -10.26 11.21
C LYS A 146 1.41 -10.44 10.03
N TYR A 147 1.36 -9.45 9.17
CA TYR A 147 0.50 -9.35 8.00
C TYR A 147 1.38 -9.10 6.78
N LEU A 148 1.63 -10.16 6.00
CA LEU A 148 2.40 -10.08 4.76
C LEU A 148 1.47 -9.76 3.60
N PHE A 149 1.72 -8.63 2.95
CA PHE A 149 1.05 -8.22 1.71
C PHE A 149 2.00 -8.36 0.54
N GLU A 150 1.54 -9.04 -0.51
CA GLU A 150 2.27 -9.23 -1.76
C GLU A 150 1.38 -8.79 -2.92
N GLY A 151 1.96 -8.08 -3.87
CA GLY A 151 1.22 -7.64 -5.04
C GLY A 151 2.10 -6.98 -6.09
N SER A 152 1.48 -6.65 -7.22
CA SER A 152 2.16 -5.94 -8.30
C SER A 152 1.22 -5.01 -9.05
N LEU A 153 1.79 -3.96 -9.63
CA LEU A 153 1.12 -2.98 -10.49
C LEU A 153 1.91 -2.83 -11.78
N LYS A 154 1.32 -3.17 -12.92
CA LYS A 154 1.85 -2.81 -14.24
C LYS A 154 1.44 -1.38 -14.56
N THR A 155 2.39 -0.57 -14.96
CA THR A 155 2.18 0.85 -15.25
C THR A 155 3.21 1.36 -16.25
N LYS A 156 3.26 2.67 -16.47
CA LYS A 156 4.19 3.34 -17.39
C LYS A 156 4.95 4.46 -16.67
N LEU A 157 6.19 4.69 -17.06
CA LEU A 157 6.96 5.84 -16.61
C LEU A 157 6.25 7.16 -16.97
N THR A 158 5.74 7.25 -18.20
CA THR A 158 5.01 8.44 -18.69
C THR A 158 3.70 8.69 -17.92
N PHE A 159 3.09 7.69 -17.31
CA PHE A 159 1.92 7.88 -16.43
C PHE A 159 2.24 8.78 -15.24
N PHE A 160 3.50 8.72 -14.77
CA PHE A 160 4.01 9.59 -13.70
C PHE A 160 4.80 10.79 -14.23
N SER A 161 4.60 11.15 -15.50
CA SER A 161 5.31 12.27 -16.16
C SER A 161 6.84 12.10 -16.22
N ILE A 162 7.32 10.86 -16.14
CA ILE A 162 8.74 10.53 -16.27
C ILE A 162 9.02 10.18 -17.71
N THR A 163 9.94 10.91 -18.35
CA THR A 163 10.43 10.55 -19.68
C THR A 163 11.36 9.34 -19.56
N PRO A 164 11.08 8.23 -20.27
CA PRO A 164 11.97 7.07 -20.26
C PRO A 164 13.40 7.46 -20.58
N PRO A 165 14.38 7.16 -19.70
CA PRO A 165 15.74 7.60 -19.92
C PRO A 165 16.41 6.87 -21.08
N THR A 166 17.39 7.53 -21.67
CA THR A 166 18.28 6.93 -22.67
C THR A 166 19.73 6.92 -22.15
N ALA A 167 20.51 5.99 -22.63
CA ALA A 167 21.92 5.88 -22.31
C ALA A 167 22.75 5.71 -23.58
N LEU A 168 24.09 5.79 -23.48
CA LEU A 168 25.04 5.61 -24.57
C LEU A 168 24.66 6.46 -25.81
N MET A 169 24.51 7.79 -25.59
CA MET A 169 24.15 8.76 -26.63
C MET A 169 22.82 8.44 -27.36
N GLY A 170 21.86 7.83 -26.64
CA GLY A 170 20.54 7.47 -27.18
C GLY A 170 20.46 6.10 -27.85
N THR A 171 21.56 5.34 -27.89
CA THR A 171 21.57 3.98 -28.44
C THR A 171 20.78 3.00 -27.57
N VAL A 172 20.89 3.12 -26.24
CA VAL A 172 20.07 2.35 -25.29
C VAL A 172 18.86 3.19 -24.88
N LYS A 173 17.67 2.66 -25.09
CA LYS A 173 16.40 3.29 -24.73
C LYS A 173 15.68 2.41 -23.71
N THR A 174 15.27 3.02 -22.59
CA THR A 174 14.43 2.38 -21.59
C THR A 174 13.00 2.30 -22.12
N ASP A 175 12.34 1.17 -21.89
CA ASP A 175 10.92 1.00 -22.20
C ASP A 175 10.06 1.84 -21.26
N ASP A 176 8.88 2.25 -21.72
CA ASP A 176 7.92 2.99 -20.92
C ASP A 176 7.21 2.10 -19.90
N ASP A 177 6.99 0.83 -20.27
CA ASP A 177 6.29 -0.13 -19.41
C ASP A 177 7.18 -0.61 -18.26
N ILE A 178 6.65 -0.54 -17.05
CA ILE A 178 7.29 -1.02 -15.82
C ILE A 178 6.32 -1.85 -14.98
N THR A 179 6.86 -2.73 -14.18
CA THR A 179 6.12 -3.46 -13.15
C THR A 179 6.66 -3.09 -11.78
N LEU A 180 5.78 -2.54 -10.94
CA LEU A 180 6.07 -2.30 -9.52
C LEU A 180 5.58 -3.50 -8.73
N SER A 181 6.42 -4.12 -7.92
CA SER A 181 6.06 -5.24 -7.06
C SER A 181 6.51 -5.00 -5.62
N PHE A 182 5.81 -5.61 -4.69
CA PHE A 182 6.12 -5.45 -3.27
C PHE A 182 5.86 -6.75 -2.51
N LYS A 183 6.68 -6.92 -1.48
CA LYS A 183 6.52 -7.92 -0.43
C LYS A 183 6.74 -7.22 0.90
N THR A 184 5.64 -6.83 1.54
CA THR A 184 5.66 -5.94 2.71
C THR A 184 5.02 -6.62 3.90
N THR A 185 5.73 -6.70 5.02
CA THR A 185 5.21 -7.27 6.27
C THR A 185 4.91 -6.15 7.26
N PHE A 186 3.67 -6.05 7.69
CA PHE A 186 3.28 -5.18 8.79
C PHE A 186 3.16 -5.98 10.07
N GLN A 187 3.47 -5.35 11.20
CA GLN A 187 3.37 -5.95 12.52
C GLN A 187 2.57 -5.03 13.43
N SER A 188 1.65 -5.60 14.22
CA SER A 188 0.95 -4.84 15.27
C SER A 188 1.91 -4.43 16.39
N LEU A 189 1.70 -3.21 16.88
CA LEU A 189 2.42 -2.65 18.02
C LEU A 189 1.90 -3.21 19.34
#